data_d102fd88d0598a1c446a34a27d28d6e0
#
_entry.id   d102fd88d0598a1c446a34a27d28d6e0
#
_cell.length_a   1.000
_cell.length_b   1.000
_cell.length_c   1.000
_cell.angle_alpha   90.00
_cell.angle_beta   90.00
_cell.angle_gamma   90.00
#
_symmetry.space_group_name_H-M   'P 1'
#
loop_
_entity.id
_entity.type
_entity.pdbx_description
1 polymer ?
#
loop_
_entity_poly.entity_id
_entity_poly.type
_entity_poly.pdbx_seq_one_letter_code
_entity_poly.pdbx_strand_id
1 'polypeptide(L)'
;MTRYTRIGLTGANGTIGRVLLAGLGAEYEFKAFTRRAVDFPSTIVNFDRAAEVEGAFEGLEAVIHLAADPSPMASWESVRDHNLEGMYQVLEECRRSGVRRLVFASTNHTQHGNTILTTPETLDPTKRIRMRLDEPPNPDSMYAVSKLFGENMGKLYSQCYGLEFVGLRIGWIIAEDDPTTMCGTSAEDYMRAMFLSHRDCIEAHRRALEVDTQYLLAYVVSGNGRRVFDL
;
A
#
# COMPACT_ATOMS: atom_id res chain seq x y z
N MET A 1 2.84 -5.48 -24.19
CA MET A 1 1.78 -6.32 -23.58
C MET A 1 1.97 -6.27 -22.09
N THR A 2 0.90 -6.05 -21.33
CA THR A 2 0.93 -6.08 -19.86
C THR A 2 1.30 -7.49 -19.38
N ARG A 3 2.06 -7.58 -18.27
CA ARG A 3 2.49 -8.87 -17.69
C ARG A 3 1.32 -9.67 -17.10
N TYR A 4 0.30 -8.96 -16.63
CA TYR A 4 -0.94 -9.50 -16.05
C TYR A 4 -2.14 -8.80 -16.66
N THR A 5 -3.28 -9.47 -16.71
CA THR A 5 -4.53 -8.91 -17.24
C THR A 5 -5.61 -8.84 -16.17
N ARG A 6 -5.84 -9.94 -15.44
CA ARG A 6 -6.90 -10.06 -14.45
C ARG A 6 -6.35 -9.77 -13.06
N ILE A 7 -6.73 -8.64 -12.50
CA ILE A 7 -6.16 -8.08 -11.26
C ILE A 7 -7.24 -8.02 -10.18
N GLY A 8 -6.98 -8.65 -9.04
CA GLY A 8 -7.78 -8.42 -7.83
C GLY A 8 -7.40 -7.08 -7.18
N LEU A 9 -8.39 -6.28 -6.82
CA LEU A 9 -8.18 -5.02 -6.11
C LEU A 9 -8.96 -5.03 -4.80
N THR A 10 -8.29 -5.28 -3.69
CA THR A 10 -8.92 -5.22 -2.37
C THR A 10 -8.90 -3.79 -1.82
N GLY A 11 -9.88 -3.41 -1.01
CA GLY A 11 -9.99 -2.03 -0.54
C GLY A 11 -10.33 -1.04 -1.66
N ALA A 12 -11.01 -1.52 -2.72
CA ALA A 12 -11.29 -0.77 -3.94
C ALA A 12 -12.09 0.54 -3.73
N ASN A 13 -12.82 0.66 -2.61
CA ASN A 13 -13.59 1.85 -2.27
C ASN A 13 -12.77 2.97 -1.57
N GLY A 14 -11.54 2.69 -1.15
CA GLY A 14 -10.64 3.69 -0.57
C GLY A 14 -10.10 4.68 -1.62
N THR A 15 -9.44 5.75 -1.16
CA THR A 15 -8.86 6.77 -2.05
C THR A 15 -7.97 6.14 -3.14
N ILE A 16 -6.98 5.33 -2.76
CA ILE A 16 -6.09 4.67 -3.72
C ILE A 16 -6.88 3.75 -4.64
N GLY A 17 -7.80 2.94 -4.11
CA GLY A 17 -8.60 2.01 -4.90
C GLY A 17 -9.38 2.71 -6.03
N ARG A 18 -10.08 3.80 -5.71
CA ARG A 18 -10.81 4.61 -6.70
C ARG A 18 -9.88 5.26 -7.73
N VAL A 19 -8.72 5.76 -7.30
CA VAL A 19 -7.68 6.32 -8.18
C VAL A 19 -7.19 5.26 -9.18
N LEU A 20 -6.93 4.04 -8.72
CA LEU A 20 -6.46 2.95 -9.59
C LEU A 20 -7.54 2.45 -10.55
N LEU A 21 -8.80 2.32 -10.10
CA LEU A 21 -9.91 1.96 -10.98
C LEU A 21 -10.09 2.98 -12.10
N ALA A 22 -10.00 4.27 -11.78
CA ALA A 22 -10.12 5.34 -12.77
C ALA A 22 -8.90 5.39 -13.71
N GLY A 23 -7.68 5.21 -13.19
CA GLY A 23 -6.46 5.40 -13.95
C GLY A 23 -5.96 4.18 -14.72
N LEU A 24 -6.29 2.97 -14.26
CA LEU A 24 -5.80 1.71 -14.83
C LEU A 24 -6.91 0.81 -15.37
N GLY A 25 -8.18 1.15 -15.20
CA GLY A 25 -9.32 0.33 -15.61
C GLY A 25 -9.43 0.11 -17.13
N ALA A 26 -8.76 0.92 -17.95
CA ALA A 26 -8.66 0.70 -19.39
C ALA A 26 -7.54 -0.27 -19.78
N GLU A 27 -6.59 -0.51 -18.88
CA GLU A 27 -5.39 -1.35 -19.14
C GLU A 27 -5.53 -2.75 -18.55
N TYR A 28 -6.29 -2.89 -17.44
CA TYR A 28 -6.44 -4.13 -16.69
C TYR A 28 -7.91 -4.46 -16.39
N GLU A 29 -8.21 -5.75 -16.35
CA GLU A 29 -9.51 -6.27 -15.90
C GLU A 29 -9.52 -6.39 -14.38
N PHE A 30 -10.10 -5.39 -13.69
CA PHE A 30 -10.17 -5.39 -12.25
C PHE A 30 -11.39 -6.18 -11.71
N LYS A 31 -11.12 -7.14 -10.81
CA LYS A 31 -12.12 -7.67 -9.87
C LYS A 31 -11.98 -6.90 -8.56
N ALA A 32 -12.91 -5.97 -8.33
CA ALA A 32 -12.89 -5.12 -7.15
C ALA A 32 -13.49 -5.84 -5.94
N PHE A 33 -12.83 -5.72 -4.78
CA PHE A 33 -13.29 -6.26 -3.50
C PHE A 33 -13.49 -5.13 -2.50
N THR A 34 -14.65 -5.14 -1.84
CA THR A 34 -15.05 -4.15 -0.85
C THR A 34 -15.65 -4.82 0.38
N ARG A 35 -15.62 -4.15 1.52
CA ARG A 35 -16.24 -4.66 2.75
C ARG A 35 -17.75 -4.39 2.82
N ARG A 36 -18.26 -3.45 2.01
CA ARG A 36 -19.66 -3.01 1.97
C ARG A 36 -20.07 -2.75 0.53
N ALA A 37 -21.37 -2.73 0.28
CA ALA A 37 -21.93 -2.32 -1.01
C ALA A 37 -21.48 -0.89 -1.38
N VAL A 38 -21.16 -0.69 -2.64
CA VAL A 38 -20.66 0.57 -3.22
C VAL A 38 -21.36 0.85 -4.54
N ASP A 39 -21.08 2.00 -5.14
CA ASP A 39 -21.69 2.53 -6.36
C ASP A 39 -21.07 1.98 -7.67
N PHE A 40 -20.19 1.01 -7.59
CA PHE A 40 -19.58 0.34 -8.74
C PHE A 40 -19.57 -1.20 -8.55
N PRO A 41 -19.39 -1.99 -9.63
CA PRO A 41 -19.34 -3.46 -9.54
C PRO A 41 -18.22 -3.93 -8.60
N SER A 42 -18.57 -4.67 -7.55
CA SER A 42 -17.61 -5.21 -6.59
C SER A 42 -18.14 -6.48 -5.92
N THR A 43 -17.23 -7.31 -5.45
CA THR A 43 -17.52 -8.47 -4.59
C THR A 43 -17.34 -8.06 -3.13
N ILE A 44 -18.31 -8.34 -2.29
CA ILE A 44 -18.23 -8.05 -0.85
C ILE A 44 -17.47 -9.19 -0.18
N VAL A 45 -16.34 -8.85 0.47
CA VAL A 45 -15.48 -9.80 1.20
C VAL A 45 -14.89 -9.11 2.43
N ASN A 46 -15.04 -9.73 3.60
CA ASN A 46 -14.29 -9.34 4.80
C ASN A 46 -13.04 -10.22 4.88
N PHE A 47 -11.88 -9.61 4.64
CA PHE A 47 -10.61 -10.35 4.59
C PHE A 47 -10.12 -10.87 5.96
N ASP A 48 -10.74 -10.47 7.06
CA ASP A 48 -10.55 -11.03 8.40
C ASP A 48 -11.34 -12.33 8.65
N ARG A 49 -12.09 -12.82 7.65
CA ARG A 49 -12.94 -14.02 7.74
C ARG A 49 -12.55 -15.05 6.70
N ALA A 50 -11.80 -16.06 7.12
CA ALA A 50 -11.29 -17.10 6.23
C ALA A 50 -12.32 -17.67 5.26
N ALA A 51 -13.56 -17.95 5.74
CA ALA A 51 -14.63 -18.51 4.93
C ALA A 51 -15.16 -17.56 3.82
N GLU A 52 -15.01 -16.24 3.99
CA GLU A 52 -15.39 -15.28 2.95
C GLU A 52 -14.25 -15.07 1.93
N VAL A 53 -13.01 -15.39 2.29
CA VAL A 53 -11.83 -15.21 1.45
C VAL A 53 -11.57 -16.41 0.55
N GLU A 54 -11.96 -17.61 0.97
CA GLU A 54 -11.77 -18.86 0.22
C GLU A 54 -12.40 -18.77 -1.18
N GLY A 55 -11.57 -19.00 -2.23
CA GLY A 55 -11.96 -18.90 -3.64
C GLY A 55 -12.12 -17.47 -4.18
N ALA A 56 -11.92 -16.44 -3.35
CA ALA A 56 -12.12 -15.06 -3.79
C ALA A 56 -11.20 -14.66 -4.94
N PHE A 57 -9.99 -15.23 -5.00
CA PHE A 57 -8.97 -14.90 -6.01
C PHE A 57 -8.88 -15.91 -7.16
N GLU A 58 -9.79 -16.84 -7.26
CA GLU A 58 -9.81 -17.78 -8.37
C GLU A 58 -9.81 -17.08 -9.73
N GLY A 59 -8.92 -17.53 -10.60
CA GLY A 59 -8.75 -16.99 -11.95
C GLY A 59 -8.02 -15.64 -12.02
N LEU A 60 -7.60 -15.05 -10.91
CA LEU A 60 -6.79 -13.84 -10.90
C LEU A 60 -5.30 -14.16 -11.12
N GLU A 61 -4.59 -13.27 -11.77
CA GLU A 61 -3.16 -13.41 -12.06
C GLU A 61 -2.30 -12.62 -11.06
N ALA A 62 -2.79 -11.45 -10.62
CA ALA A 62 -2.16 -10.63 -9.62
C ALA A 62 -3.22 -10.00 -8.68
N VAL A 63 -2.78 -9.54 -7.52
CA VAL A 63 -3.63 -8.82 -6.56
C VAL A 63 -2.93 -7.55 -6.11
N ILE A 64 -3.66 -6.44 -6.08
CA ILE A 64 -3.28 -5.21 -5.38
C ILE A 64 -4.05 -5.19 -4.06
N HIS A 65 -3.31 -5.31 -2.95
CA HIS A 65 -3.92 -5.38 -1.62
C HIS A 65 -3.83 -4.04 -0.89
N LEU A 66 -4.96 -3.33 -0.87
CA LEU A 66 -5.13 -2.04 -0.19
C LEU A 66 -6.01 -2.15 1.07
N ALA A 67 -6.75 -3.25 1.23
CA ALA A 67 -7.67 -3.43 2.35
C ALA A 67 -6.90 -3.48 3.68
N ALA A 68 -7.18 -2.53 4.56
CA ALA A 68 -6.62 -2.42 5.91
C ALA A 68 -7.39 -1.34 6.67
N ASP A 69 -7.19 -1.24 7.98
CA ASP A 69 -7.41 0.01 8.71
C ASP A 69 -6.17 0.91 8.50
N PRO A 70 -6.29 2.06 7.79
CA PRO A 70 -5.15 2.90 7.45
C PRO A 70 -4.80 3.92 8.53
N SER A 71 -5.50 3.94 9.67
CA SER A 71 -5.33 4.95 10.70
C SER A 71 -4.12 4.67 11.59
N PRO A 72 -3.17 5.61 11.75
CA PRO A 72 -2.14 5.49 12.77
C PRO A 72 -2.70 5.43 14.21
N MET A 73 -3.95 5.85 14.40
CA MET A 73 -4.68 5.82 15.67
C MET A 73 -5.63 4.61 15.79
N ALA A 74 -5.55 3.64 14.89
CA ALA A 74 -6.37 2.45 14.92
C ALA A 74 -6.21 1.67 16.24
N SER A 75 -7.32 1.11 16.76
CA SER A 75 -7.29 0.26 17.95
C SER A 75 -6.55 -1.06 17.67
N TRP A 76 -6.07 -1.71 18.71
CA TRP A 76 -5.46 -3.03 18.60
C TRP A 76 -6.39 -4.04 17.90
N GLU A 77 -7.67 -4.05 18.26
CA GLU A 77 -8.65 -4.97 17.69
C GLU A 77 -8.79 -4.75 16.18
N SER A 78 -8.89 -3.49 15.75
CA SER A 78 -8.98 -3.14 14.33
C SER A 78 -7.72 -3.54 13.56
N VAL A 79 -6.55 -3.27 14.12
CA VAL A 79 -5.26 -3.64 13.50
C VAL A 79 -5.10 -5.16 13.43
N ARG A 80 -5.42 -5.87 14.53
CA ARG A 80 -5.36 -7.34 14.57
C ARG A 80 -6.23 -7.96 13.49
N ASP A 81 -7.50 -7.55 13.42
CA ASP A 81 -8.48 -8.19 12.54
C ASP A 81 -8.23 -7.80 11.08
N HIS A 82 -8.14 -6.51 10.78
CA HIS A 82 -8.09 -6.05 9.40
C HIS A 82 -6.69 -6.06 8.78
N ASN A 83 -5.63 -5.81 9.59
CA ASN A 83 -4.29 -5.68 9.04
C ASN A 83 -3.44 -6.96 9.20
N LEU A 84 -3.51 -7.63 10.37
CA LEU A 84 -2.72 -8.84 10.59
C LEU A 84 -3.46 -10.07 10.03
N GLU A 85 -4.67 -10.35 10.53
CA GLU A 85 -5.47 -11.48 10.06
C GLU A 85 -5.81 -11.34 8.58
N GLY A 86 -6.31 -10.15 8.16
CA GLY A 86 -6.63 -9.88 6.77
C GLY A 86 -5.46 -10.10 5.82
N MET A 87 -4.25 -9.66 6.20
CA MET A 87 -3.05 -9.88 5.39
C MET A 87 -2.67 -11.36 5.29
N TYR A 88 -2.77 -12.10 6.40
CA TYR A 88 -2.53 -13.54 6.39
C TYR A 88 -3.49 -14.28 5.45
N GLN A 89 -4.79 -13.99 5.54
CA GLN A 89 -5.80 -14.61 4.68
C GLN A 89 -5.60 -14.28 3.19
N VAL A 90 -5.24 -13.04 2.88
CA VAL A 90 -4.92 -12.63 1.49
C VAL A 90 -3.72 -13.41 0.94
N LEU A 91 -2.66 -13.57 1.71
CA LEU A 91 -1.47 -14.34 1.29
C LEU A 91 -1.80 -15.82 1.08
N GLU A 92 -2.55 -16.43 2.00
CA GLU A 92 -2.99 -17.83 1.87
C GLU A 92 -3.90 -18.02 0.66
N GLU A 93 -4.80 -17.07 0.40
CA GLU A 93 -5.64 -17.14 -0.77
C GLU A 93 -4.86 -16.93 -2.07
N CYS A 94 -3.90 -16.02 -2.11
CA CYS A 94 -2.98 -15.91 -3.26
C CYS A 94 -2.29 -17.24 -3.55
N ARG A 95 -1.79 -17.92 -2.50
CA ARG A 95 -1.13 -19.22 -2.61
C ARG A 95 -2.08 -20.31 -3.13
N ARG A 96 -3.30 -20.39 -2.57
CA ARG A 96 -4.32 -21.41 -2.94
C ARG A 96 -4.83 -21.23 -4.37
N SER A 97 -5.12 -19.99 -4.76
CA SER A 97 -5.67 -19.65 -6.08
C SER A 97 -4.59 -19.52 -7.18
N GLY A 98 -3.31 -19.71 -6.85
CA GLY A 98 -2.23 -19.61 -7.82
C GLY A 98 -1.96 -18.19 -8.35
N VAL A 99 -2.29 -17.16 -7.56
CA VAL A 99 -1.93 -15.77 -7.86
C VAL A 99 -0.41 -15.64 -7.92
N ARG A 100 0.10 -15.07 -9.01
CA ARG A 100 1.56 -14.98 -9.23
C ARG A 100 2.19 -13.77 -8.56
N ARG A 101 1.45 -12.64 -8.46
CA ARG A 101 1.96 -11.38 -7.90
C ARG A 101 1.03 -10.76 -6.87
N LEU A 102 1.60 -10.29 -5.76
CA LEU A 102 0.94 -9.44 -4.80
C LEU A 102 1.64 -8.09 -4.71
N VAL A 103 0.92 -7.01 -5.04
CA VAL A 103 1.31 -5.63 -4.78
C VAL A 103 0.67 -5.21 -3.46
N PHE A 104 1.48 -4.92 -2.46
CA PHE A 104 1.03 -4.61 -1.11
C PHE A 104 1.18 -3.13 -0.78
N ALA A 105 0.09 -2.49 -0.34
CA ALA A 105 0.14 -1.15 0.20
C ALA A 105 0.74 -1.16 1.61
N SER A 106 2.05 -0.95 1.69
CA SER A 106 2.77 -0.61 2.91
C SER A 106 2.70 0.90 3.14
N THR A 107 3.50 1.44 4.05
CA THR A 107 3.43 2.84 4.48
C THR A 107 4.80 3.42 4.81
N ASN A 108 4.96 4.72 4.57
CA ASN A 108 6.10 5.49 5.04
C ASN A 108 6.18 5.55 6.59
N HIS A 109 5.06 5.31 7.30
CA HIS A 109 5.02 5.23 8.77
C HIS A 109 5.94 4.15 9.35
N THR A 110 6.38 3.18 8.56
CA THR A 110 7.40 2.19 8.97
C THR A 110 8.74 2.84 9.33
N GLN A 111 8.97 4.10 8.94
CA GLN A 111 10.20 4.86 9.20
C GLN A 111 9.94 6.23 9.86
N HIS A 112 8.70 6.55 10.22
CA HIS A 112 8.33 7.86 10.78
C HIS A 112 9.02 8.18 12.10
N GLY A 113 9.27 7.18 12.94
CA GLY A 113 10.01 7.37 14.17
C GLY A 113 11.40 7.97 13.95
N ASN A 114 12.01 7.70 12.79
CA ASN A 114 13.30 8.27 12.41
C ASN A 114 13.19 9.71 11.85
N THR A 115 12.04 10.07 11.23
CA THR A 115 11.89 11.36 10.55
C THR A 115 11.29 12.45 11.43
N ILE A 116 10.14 12.17 12.04
CA ILE A 116 9.32 13.21 12.69
C ILE A 116 9.57 13.24 14.18
N LEU A 117 9.64 12.07 14.82
CA LEU A 117 9.73 11.98 16.28
C LEU A 117 11.17 12.11 16.79
N THR A 118 12.15 11.61 16.06
CA THR A 118 13.56 11.55 16.51
C THR A 118 14.48 12.46 15.75
N THR A 119 14.12 12.85 14.54
CA THR A 119 14.96 13.67 13.66
C THR A 119 14.10 14.68 12.90
N PRO A 120 13.49 15.66 13.59
CA PRO A 120 12.64 16.68 12.96
C PRO A 120 13.39 17.48 11.90
N GLU A 121 14.73 17.53 11.97
CA GLU A 121 15.59 18.16 10.97
C GLU A 121 15.50 17.48 9.59
N THR A 122 14.98 16.28 9.46
CA THR A 122 14.73 15.65 8.16
C THR A 122 13.73 16.44 7.32
N LEU A 123 12.81 17.17 7.95
CA LEU A 123 11.88 18.07 7.28
C LEU A 123 12.50 19.44 6.93
N ASP A 124 13.72 19.76 7.42
CA ASP A 124 14.42 21.00 7.10
C ASP A 124 14.94 20.92 5.65
N PRO A 125 14.45 21.77 4.73
CA PRO A 125 14.88 21.74 3.33
C PRO A 125 16.34 22.08 3.11
N THR A 126 17.01 22.70 4.09
CA THR A 126 18.44 23.02 4.04
C THR A 126 19.32 21.82 4.36
N LYS A 127 18.81 20.86 5.10
CA LYS A 127 19.50 19.63 5.48
C LYS A 127 19.09 18.51 4.54
N ARG A 128 19.86 18.19 3.54
CA ARG A 128 19.57 17.14 2.55
C ARG A 128 19.66 15.71 3.14
N ILE A 129 19.02 15.48 4.28
CA ILE A 129 18.90 14.16 4.89
C ILE A 129 17.90 13.34 4.05
N ARG A 130 18.29 12.14 3.67
CA ARG A 130 17.42 11.20 2.97
C ARG A 130 17.40 9.88 3.74
N MET A 131 16.21 9.38 3.96
CA MET A 131 16.01 8.06 4.54
C MET A 131 16.13 7.02 3.45
N ARG A 132 16.93 6.02 3.72
CA ARG A 132 17.18 4.93 2.81
C ARG A 132 16.27 3.75 3.14
N LEU A 133 15.96 2.97 2.12
CA LEU A 133 15.10 1.79 2.28
C LEU A 133 15.75 0.69 3.12
N ASP A 134 17.08 0.61 3.11
CA ASP A 134 17.89 -0.38 3.82
C ASP A 134 18.17 -0.02 5.30
N GLU A 135 17.70 1.14 5.76
CA GLU A 135 17.79 1.49 7.18
C GLU A 135 16.80 0.67 8.02
N PRO A 136 17.16 0.34 9.28
CA PRO A 136 16.26 -0.37 10.17
C PRO A 136 14.93 0.35 10.31
N PRO A 137 13.79 -0.36 10.29
CA PRO A 137 12.48 0.24 10.53
C PRO A 137 12.40 0.89 11.91
N ASN A 138 11.67 2.01 11.99
CA ASN A 138 11.32 2.67 13.24
C ASN A 138 9.85 3.12 13.18
N PRO A 139 8.90 2.17 13.39
CA PRO A 139 7.47 2.44 13.25
C PRO A 139 6.98 3.37 14.37
N ASP A 140 6.02 4.24 14.04
CA ASP A 140 5.43 5.23 14.94
C ASP A 140 4.07 4.80 15.53
N SER A 141 3.53 3.66 15.11
CA SER A 141 2.16 3.25 15.44
C SER A 141 1.96 1.74 15.29
N MET A 142 0.90 1.21 15.92
CA MET A 142 0.45 -0.18 15.69
C MET A 142 0.11 -0.44 14.23
N TYR A 143 -0.44 0.56 13.54
CA TYR A 143 -0.66 0.51 12.09
C TYR A 143 0.66 0.26 11.33
N ALA A 144 1.70 1.04 11.63
CA ALA A 144 3.02 0.88 11.00
C ALA A 144 3.64 -0.50 11.29
N VAL A 145 3.51 -1.00 12.53
CA VAL A 145 3.95 -2.35 12.92
C VAL A 145 3.19 -3.40 12.10
N SER A 146 1.89 -3.24 11.88
CA SER A 146 1.11 -4.18 11.06
C SER A 146 1.54 -4.18 9.59
N LYS A 147 1.99 -3.05 9.07
CA LYS A 147 2.53 -2.99 7.70
C LYS A 147 3.91 -3.66 7.60
N LEU A 148 4.75 -3.54 8.62
CA LEU A 148 6.00 -4.32 8.72
C LEU A 148 5.73 -5.83 8.80
N PHE A 149 4.68 -6.24 9.52
CA PHE A 149 4.23 -7.64 9.49
C PHE A 149 3.93 -8.08 8.05
N GLY A 150 3.16 -7.28 7.29
CA GLY A 150 2.82 -7.57 5.90
C GLY A 150 4.06 -7.66 4.99
N GLU A 151 5.04 -6.75 5.13
CA GLU A 151 6.31 -6.80 4.38
C GLU A 151 7.09 -8.10 4.67
N ASN A 152 7.19 -8.49 5.94
CA ASN A 152 7.91 -9.71 6.32
C ASN A 152 7.16 -10.99 5.91
N MET A 153 5.84 -11.02 6.05
CA MET A 153 5.01 -12.12 5.55
C MET A 153 5.12 -12.25 4.02
N GLY A 154 5.07 -11.12 3.29
CA GLY A 154 5.29 -11.12 1.85
C GLY A 154 6.65 -11.68 1.44
N LYS A 155 7.71 -11.34 2.19
CA LYS A 155 9.05 -11.91 1.97
C LYS A 155 9.07 -13.43 2.20
N LEU A 156 8.43 -13.90 3.28
CA LEU A 156 8.32 -15.32 3.58
C LEU A 156 7.60 -16.07 2.44
N TYR A 157 6.45 -15.55 1.99
CA TYR A 157 5.69 -16.19 0.92
C TYR A 157 6.42 -16.16 -0.43
N SER A 158 7.18 -15.11 -0.68
CA SER A 158 8.05 -15.02 -1.84
C SER A 158 9.12 -16.12 -1.82
N GLN A 159 9.78 -16.31 -0.69
CA GLN A 159 10.86 -17.30 -0.53
C GLN A 159 10.35 -18.75 -0.50
N CYS A 160 9.22 -18.99 0.17
CA CYS A 160 8.72 -20.35 0.41
C CYS A 160 7.78 -20.86 -0.67
N TYR A 161 7.02 -19.95 -1.30
CA TYR A 161 5.95 -20.34 -2.23
C TYR A 161 6.06 -19.70 -3.61
N GLY A 162 7.11 -18.91 -3.87
CA GLY A 162 7.35 -18.30 -5.16
C GLY A 162 6.40 -17.15 -5.52
N LEU A 163 5.65 -16.60 -4.55
CA LEU A 163 4.79 -15.43 -4.77
C LEU A 163 5.67 -14.20 -5.05
N GLU A 164 5.54 -13.60 -6.21
CA GLU A 164 6.18 -12.32 -6.51
C GLU A 164 5.57 -11.23 -5.64
N PHE A 165 6.36 -10.58 -4.79
CA PHE A 165 5.87 -9.59 -3.84
C PHE A 165 6.49 -8.22 -4.08
N VAL A 166 5.64 -7.20 -4.21
CA VAL A 166 6.06 -5.79 -4.29
C VAL A 166 5.36 -5.00 -3.19
N GLY A 167 6.11 -4.56 -2.19
CA GLY A 167 5.63 -3.71 -1.11
C GLY A 167 5.90 -2.23 -1.41
N LEU A 168 4.85 -1.41 -1.40
CA LEU A 168 4.92 0.02 -1.66
C LEU A 168 4.76 0.77 -0.33
N ARG A 169 5.83 1.39 0.18
CA ARG A 169 5.79 2.29 1.33
C ARG A 169 5.25 3.65 0.88
N ILE A 170 3.93 3.73 0.86
CA ILE A 170 3.16 4.86 0.33
C ILE A 170 3.22 6.04 1.30
N GLY A 171 3.41 7.23 0.75
CA GLY A 171 3.29 8.50 1.46
C GLY A 171 1.84 8.93 1.67
N TRP A 172 1.58 10.22 1.68
CA TRP A 172 0.26 10.76 1.95
C TRP A 172 -0.50 11.09 0.64
N ILE A 173 -1.56 10.35 0.37
CA ILE A 173 -2.48 10.56 -0.74
C ILE A 173 -3.84 11.01 -0.21
N ILE A 174 -4.43 12.01 -0.84
CA ILE A 174 -5.75 12.57 -0.50
C ILE A 174 -6.68 12.56 -1.70
N ALA A 175 -7.99 12.63 -1.44
CA ALA A 175 -9.00 12.51 -2.48
C ALA A 175 -8.99 13.70 -3.47
N GLU A 176 -8.63 14.88 -2.99
CA GLU A 176 -8.62 16.13 -3.76
C GLU A 176 -7.43 16.24 -4.72
N ASP A 177 -6.40 15.41 -4.58
CA ASP A 177 -5.13 15.49 -5.32
C ASP A 177 -4.45 16.87 -5.28
N ASP A 178 -4.70 17.64 -4.22
CA ASP A 178 -4.21 19.01 -4.08
C ASP A 178 -3.29 19.15 -2.84
N PRO A 179 -1.96 19.27 -3.01
CA PRO A 179 -1.04 19.41 -1.89
C PRO A 179 -1.21 20.71 -1.10
N THR A 180 -1.99 21.67 -1.60
CA THR A 180 -2.18 22.97 -0.94
C THR A 180 -3.26 22.94 0.14
N THR A 181 -4.07 21.89 0.22
CA THR A 181 -5.16 21.75 1.21
C THR A 181 -4.70 21.87 2.65
N MET A 182 -3.43 21.57 2.93
CA MET A 182 -2.85 21.62 4.27
C MET A 182 -1.94 22.82 4.51
N CYS A 183 -1.85 23.76 3.55
CA CYS A 183 -1.06 24.99 3.72
C CYS A 183 -1.59 25.83 4.90
N GLY A 184 -0.68 26.35 5.71
CA GLY A 184 -1.00 27.11 6.93
C GLY A 184 -1.40 26.26 8.15
N THR A 185 -1.45 24.94 8.02
CA THR A 185 -1.68 24.01 9.14
C THR A 185 -0.36 23.47 9.71
N SER A 186 -0.42 22.87 10.89
CA SER A 186 0.73 22.16 11.48
C SER A 186 1.21 20.95 10.67
N ALA A 187 0.41 20.47 9.74
CA ALA A 187 0.74 19.33 8.86
C ALA A 187 1.36 19.75 7.51
N GLU A 188 1.54 21.05 7.25
CA GLU A 188 2.03 21.53 5.95
C GLU A 188 3.39 20.93 5.57
N ASP A 189 4.37 20.94 6.46
CA ASP A 189 5.71 20.42 6.17
C ASP A 189 5.68 18.91 5.93
N TYR A 190 4.87 18.18 6.69
CA TYR A 190 4.61 16.77 6.47
C TYR A 190 4.00 16.51 5.09
N MET A 191 2.92 17.22 4.74
CA MET A 191 2.28 17.09 3.43
C MET A 191 3.26 17.35 2.29
N ARG A 192 4.04 18.45 2.39
CA ARG A 192 5.04 18.79 1.37
C ARG A 192 6.14 17.76 1.20
N ALA A 193 6.46 17.02 2.26
CA ALA A 193 7.47 15.96 2.22
C ALA A 193 6.91 14.63 1.70
N MET A 194 5.68 14.27 2.08
CA MET A 194 5.09 12.94 1.92
C MET A 194 4.01 12.84 0.85
N PHE A 195 3.62 13.96 0.22
CA PHE A 195 2.54 13.97 -0.76
C PHE A 195 2.79 12.99 -1.91
N LEU A 196 1.75 12.24 -2.24
CA LEU A 196 1.68 11.39 -3.43
C LEU A 196 0.50 11.82 -4.30
N SER A 197 0.79 12.32 -5.50
CA SER A 197 -0.23 12.67 -6.48
C SER A 197 -0.95 11.43 -7.02
N HIS A 198 -2.18 11.58 -7.49
CA HIS A 198 -2.92 10.50 -8.15
C HIS A 198 -2.15 9.95 -9.36
N ARG A 199 -1.56 10.84 -10.18
CA ARG A 199 -0.73 10.45 -11.33
C ARG A 199 0.43 9.54 -10.92
N ASP A 200 1.18 9.92 -9.90
CA ASP A 200 2.36 9.17 -9.47
C ASP A 200 1.94 7.88 -8.73
N CYS A 201 0.78 7.88 -8.06
CA CYS A 201 0.18 6.68 -7.48
C CYS A 201 -0.18 5.64 -8.55
N ILE A 202 -0.85 6.07 -9.63
CA ILE A 202 -1.20 5.22 -10.76
C ILE A 202 0.07 4.61 -11.39
N GLU A 203 1.06 5.44 -11.67
CA GLU A 203 2.32 5.00 -12.29
C GLU A 203 3.10 4.03 -11.39
N ALA A 204 3.16 4.28 -10.08
CA ALA A 204 3.83 3.39 -9.14
C ALA A 204 3.17 1.99 -9.11
N HIS A 205 1.84 1.92 -9.10
CA HIS A 205 1.13 0.64 -9.12
C HIS A 205 1.25 -0.08 -10.46
N ARG A 206 1.22 0.66 -11.59
CA ARG A 206 1.50 0.10 -12.92
C ARG A 206 2.88 -0.54 -12.94
N ARG A 207 3.92 0.17 -12.52
CA ARG A 207 5.29 -0.38 -12.46
C ARG A 207 5.41 -1.55 -11.50
N ALA A 208 4.71 -1.51 -10.37
CA ALA A 208 4.70 -2.63 -9.42
C ALA A 208 4.08 -3.91 -10.01
N LEU A 209 3.12 -3.77 -10.92
CA LEU A 209 2.58 -4.92 -11.67
C LEU A 209 3.56 -5.42 -12.74
N GLU A 210 4.39 -4.57 -13.33
CA GLU A 210 5.19 -4.89 -14.51
C GLU A 210 6.66 -5.21 -14.22
N VAL A 211 7.22 -4.73 -13.11
CA VAL A 211 8.63 -4.93 -12.78
C VAL A 211 8.99 -6.41 -12.67
N ASP A 212 10.13 -6.79 -13.25
CA ASP A 212 10.64 -8.17 -13.15
C ASP A 212 11.41 -8.33 -11.84
N THR A 213 10.73 -8.83 -10.81
CA THR A 213 11.32 -9.04 -9.48
C THR A 213 10.55 -10.10 -8.71
N GLN A 214 11.26 -10.83 -7.87
CA GLN A 214 10.67 -11.80 -6.96
C GLN A 214 10.22 -11.13 -5.65
N TYR A 215 11.00 -10.18 -5.14
CA TYR A 215 10.68 -9.41 -3.95
C TYR A 215 11.25 -7.99 -4.07
N LEU A 216 10.41 -7.00 -3.81
CA LEU A 216 10.81 -5.59 -3.83
C LEU A 216 10.07 -4.80 -2.75
N LEU A 217 10.76 -3.90 -2.06
CA LEU A 217 10.17 -2.79 -1.33
C LEU A 217 10.57 -1.49 -2.00
N ALA A 218 9.68 -0.51 -2.01
CA ALA A 218 9.97 0.82 -2.55
C ALA A 218 9.20 1.90 -1.79
N TYR A 219 9.82 3.08 -1.63
CA TYR A 219 9.08 4.27 -1.24
C TYR A 219 8.29 4.81 -2.41
N VAL A 220 7.06 5.28 -2.13
CA VAL A 220 6.15 5.85 -3.12
C VAL A 220 5.65 7.20 -2.61
N VAL A 221 6.34 8.24 -3.00
CA VAL A 221 5.96 9.66 -2.85
C VAL A 221 6.22 10.37 -4.16
N SER A 222 5.56 11.50 -4.40
CA SER A 222 5.85 12.33 -5.57
C SER A 222 7.25 12.95 -5.48
N GLY A 223 7.74 13.50 -6.59
CA GLY A 223 9.04 14.18 -6.66
C GLY A 223 9.06 15.51 -5.89
N ASN A 224 8.59 15.51 -4.65
CA ASN A 224 8.44 16.68 -3.80
C ASN A 224 9.79 17.34 -3.50
N GLY A 225 9.84 18.68 -3.53
CA GLY A 225 11.07 19.43 -3.23
C GLY A 225 11.60 19.19 -1.81
N ARG A 226 10.72 18.87 -0.87
CA ARG A 226 11.03 18.58 0.54
C ARG A 226 10.98 17.10 0.89
N ARG A 227 10.99 16.19 -0.11
CA ARG A 227 10.94 14.75 0.18
C ARG A 227 12.10 14.33 1.08
N VAL A 228 11.79 13.43 2.02
CA VAL A 228 12.77 12.89 2.98
C VAL A 228 13.21 11.47 2.64
N PHE A 229 12.58 10.82 1.69
CA PHE A 229 12.95 9.48 1.24
C PHE A 229 13.85 9.51 0.01
N ASP A 230 14.79 8.59 -0.04
CA ASP A 230 15.57 8.26 -1.23
C ASP A 230 14.69 7.39 -2.15
N LEU A 231 14.46 7.85 -3.40
CA LEU A 231 13.53 7.21 -4.37
C LEU A 231 14.30 6.52 -5.46
#